data_e3a1273dd1d80e93003d3b6041311383
#
_entry.id   e3a1273dd1d80e93003d3b6041311383
#
_cell.length_a   1.000
_cell.length_b   1.000
_cell.length_c   1.000
_cell.angle_alpha   90.00
_cell.angle_beta   90.00
_cell.angle_gamma   90.00
#
_symmetry.space_group_name_H-M   'P 1'
#
loop_
_entity.id
_entity.type
_entity.pdbx_description
1 polymer ?
#
loop_
_entity_poly.entity_id
_entity_poly.type
_entity_poly.pdbx_seq_one_letter_code
_entity_poly.pdbx_strand_id
1 'polypeptide(L)'
;MSIEQTASSSQKNSADFNQPLPLHIANLICVRAGKAMPFAREQMSAIDKAPIKAPVAVNFMGLTTDEQADRRHHGGPLKAVHQLATVTYDKINAEFSLKVRVGTLGENLTTEAVNGLPAMDESTVCIGDVFQYGQDEIIDGNGGDSVQLRIVQPRRPCYKINDQIGQFSKVPNIASWVTKQGIAGWYFEVVRDGMISADLPVHLIERPYPFATLEKLWRLANSKEKFDAKVIEPWLAIECLEDSWKTVLAKKMRKD
;
A
#
# COMPACT_ATOMS: atom_id res chain seq x y z
N MET A 1 23.63 -16.22 -47.38
CA MET A 1 23.81 -16.51 -45.94
C MET A 1 23.01 -15.50 -45.20
N SER A 2 21.77 -15.90 -44.84
CA SER A 2 20.82 -15.05 -44.12
C SER A 2 21.03 -15.27 -42.61
N ILE A 3 21.25 -14.17 -41.87
CA ILE A 3 21.35 -14.20 -40.41
C ILE A 3 19.95 -13.91 -39.90
N GLU A 4 19.28 -14.95 -39.40
CA GLU A 4 18.05 -14.82 -38.64
C GLU A 4 18.38 -14.25 -37.25
N GLN A 5 17.91 -13.05 -37.00
CA GLN A 5 17.87 -12.46 -35.66
C GLN A 5 16.69 -13.09 -34.88
N THR A 6 17.00 -14.01 -33.99
CA THR A 6 16.06 -14.49 -33.00
C THR A 6 15.82 -13.41 -31.95
N ALA A 7 14.72 -12.67 -32.08
CA ALA A 7 14.19 -11.82 -31.03
C ALA A 7 13.60 -12.71 -29.94
N SER A 8 14.37 -12.93 -28.88
CA SER A 8 13.86 -13.53 -27.63
C SER A 8 12.91 -12.54 -26.95
N SER A 9 11.62 -12.71 -27.18
CA SER A 9 10.57 -12.08 -26.41
C SER A 9 10.54 -12.72 -25.01
N SER A 10 11.19 -12.09 -24.04
CA SER A 10 10.96 -12.40 -22.64
C SER A 10 9.52 -12.03 -22.28
N GLN A 11 8.59 -12.95 -22.49
CA GLN A 11 7.31 -12.92 -21.80
C GLN A 11 7.63 -13.02 -20.30
N LYS A 12 7.60 -11.87 -19.60
CA LYS A 12 7.45 -11.86 -18.15
C LYS A 12 6.12 -12.52 -17.87
N ASN A 13 6.16 -13.79 -17.48
CA ASN A 13 5.05 -14.42 -16.79
C ASN A 13 4.75 -13.55 -15.58
N SER A 14 3.71 -12.74 -15.67
CA SER A 14 3.04 -12.20 -14.51
C SER A 14 2.47 -13.42 -13.80
N ALA A 15 3.16 -13.91 -12.78
CA ALA A 15 2.61 -14.88 -11.86
C ALA A 15 1.42 -14.15 -11.21
N ASP A 16 0.25 -14.41 -11.76
CA ASP A 16 -0.98 -13.73 -11.37
C ASP A 16 -1.39 -14.21 -9.99
N PHE A 17 -1.79 -13.27 -9.11
CA PHE A 17 -2.60 -13.60 -7.94
C PHE A 17 -4.00 -14.12 -8.33
N ASN A 18 -4.14 -14.72 -9.50
CA ASN A 18 -5.35 -15.39 -10.02
C ASN A 18 -5.43 -16.87 -9.64
N GLN A 19 -4.68 -17.27 -8.61
CA GLN A 19 -4.76 -18.60 -8.03
C GLN A 19 -5.96 -18.70 -7.07
N PRO A 20 -6.42 -19.92 -6.75
CA PRO A 20 -7.47 -20.10 -5.75
C PRO A 20 -7.12 -19.46 -4.41
N LEU A 21 -8.10 -18.80 -3.79
CA LEU A 21 -7.96 -18.18 -2.47
C LEU A 21 -8.30 -19.19 -1.36
N PRO A 22 -7.68 -19.10 -0.17
CA PRO A 22 -6.69 -18.12 0.24
C PRO A 22 -5.31 -18.39 -0.38
N LEU A 23 -4.56 -17.33 -0.71
CA LEU A 23 -3.23 -17.40 -1.32
C LEU A 23 -2.20 -16.69 -0.45
N HIS A 24 -1.16 -17.39 0.01
CA HIS A 24 -0.01 -16.79 0.70
C HIS A 24 0.83 -15.99 -0.31
N ILE A 25 0.82 -14.66 -0.21
CA ILE A 25 1.41 -13.76 -1.22
C ILE A 25 2.63 -12.99 -0.74
N ALA A 26 2.78 -12.81 0.56
CA ALA A 26 3.87 -12.04 1.15
C ALA A 26 4.14 -12.47 2.60
N ASN A 27 5.28 -12.06 3.15
CA ASN A 27 5.56 -12.08 4.57
C ASN A 27 5.59 -10.66 5.13
N LEU A 28 4.98 -10.44 6.29
CA LEU A 28 5.06 -9.20 7.04
C LEU A 28 6.40 -9.17 7.79
N ILE A 29 7.35 -8.41 7.28
CA ILE A 29 8.71 -8.38 7.87
C ILE A 29 8.88 -7.33 8.97
N CYS A 30 7.98 -6.34 9.05
CA CYS A 30 8.06 -5.33 10.10
C CYS A 30 6.70 -4.67 10.37
N VAL A 31 6.43 -4.46 11.66
CA VAL A 31 5.33 -3.63 12.18
C VAL A 31 5.94 -2.41 12.85
N ARG A 32 5.38 -1.21 12.58
CA ARG A 32 5.87 0.07 13.12
C ARG A 32 4.73 0.92 13.66
N ALA A 33 5.03 1.66 14.71
CA ALA A 33 4.17 2.73 15.21
C ALA A 33 4.99 3.98 15.54
N GLY A 34 4.36 5.13 15.43
CA GLY A 34 4.95 6.43 15.73
C GLY A 34 4.12 7.20 16.73
N LYS A 35 4.78 8.15 17.41
CA LYS A 35 4.15 9.16 18.24
C LYS A 35 4.11 10.49 17.51
N ALA A 36 3.08 11.27 17.76
CA ALA A 36 2.99 12.64 17.24
C ALA A 36 4.03 13.51 17.95
N MET A 37 5.08 13.87 17.24
CA MET A 37 6.20 14.67 17.76
C MET A 37 6.44 15.92 16.91
N PRO A 38 7.07 16.97 17.47
CA PRO A 38 7.58 18.08 16.67
C PRO A 38 8.46 17.57 15.53
N PHE A 39 8.18 18.06 14.33
CA PHE A 39 8.86 17.66 13.11
C PHE A 39 9.28 18.89 12.30
N ALA A 40 9.83 18.71 11.10
CA ALA A 40 10.25 19.81 10.24
C ALA A 40 9.12 20.85 10.05
N ARG A 41 9.50 22.13 9.87
CA ARG A 41 8.60 23.26 9.61
C ARG A 41 7.61 23.53 10.75
N GLU A 42 8.02 23.29 12.00
CA GLU A 42 7.20 23.53 13.21
C GLU A 42 5.87 22.77 13.23
N GLN A 43 5.79 21.66 12.51
CA GLN A 43 4.58 20.82 12.45
C GLN A 43 4.74 19.57 13.28
N MET A 44 3.62 19.06 13.79
CA MET A 44 3.57 17.74 14.41
C MET A 44 3.52 16.64 13.32
N SER A 45 4.23 15.55 13.54
CA SER A 45 4.19 14.38 12.66
C SER A 45 4.43 13.10 13.41
N ALA A 46 3.78 12.02 12.98
CA ALA A 46 4.06 10.65 13.38
C ALA A 46 4.67 9.84 12.23
N ILE A 47 5.35 10.51 11.29
CA ILE A 47 5.98 9.85 10.14
C ILE A 47 7.18 9.00 10.55
N ASP A 48 7.87 9.39 11.60
CA ASP A 48 9.00 8.63 12.16
C ASP A 48 8.44 7.51 13.05
N LYS A 49 8.35 6.32 12.47
CA LYS A 49 7.77 5.14 13.11
C LYS A 49 8.87 4.15 13.50
N ALA A 50 8.90 3.78 14.77
CA ALA A 50 9.82 2.77 15.30
C ALA A 50 9.27 1.34 15.11
N PRO A 51 10.14 0.34 14.84
CA PRO A 51 9.72 -1.06 14.82
C PRO A 51 9.18 -1.51 16.18
N ILE A 52 8.10 -2.29 16.15
CA ILE A 52 7.50 -2.93 17.33
C ILE A 52 7.93 -4.40 17.33
N LYS A 53 8.49 -4.86 18.47
CA LYS A 53 8.95 -6.26 18.61
C LYS A 53 7.88 -7.19 19.15
N ALA A 54 6.98 -6.68 20.00
CA ALA A 54 5.89 -7.46 20.57
C ALA A 54 4.64 -7.40 19.70
N PRO A 55 3.75 -8.39 19.76
CA PRO A 55 2.44 -8.28 19.14
C PRO A 55 1.69 -7.03 19.59
N VAL A 56 1.00 -6.36 18.68
CA VAL A 56 0.21 -5.15 18.95
C VAL A 56 -1.23 -5.34 18.47
N ALA A 57 -2.18 -4.87 19.28
CA ALA A 57 -3.59 -4.91 18.92
C ALA A 57 -3.90 -3.92 17.79
N VAL A 58 -4.72 -4.38 16.85
CA VAL A 58 -5.27 -3.59 15.75
C VAL A 58 -6.78 -3.52 15.94
N ASN A 59 -7.34 -2.33 15.91
CA ASN A 59 -8.78 -2.08 15.95
C ASN A 59 -9.21 -1.22 14.75
N PHE A 60 -10.48 -0.89 14.64
CA PHE A 60 -11.02 -0.11 13.52
C PHE A 60 -10.30 1.23 13.25
N MET A 61 -9.52 1.76 14.21
CA MET A 61 -8.71 2.96 14.04
C MET A 61 -7.25 2.67 13.67
N GLY A 62 -6.85 1.40 13.59
CA GLY A 62 -5.48 0.94 13.30
C GLY A 62 -4.75 0.40 14.51
N LEU A 63 -3.41 0.44 14.48
CA LEU A 63 -2.59 -0.06 15.57
C LEU A 63 -2.80 0.79 16.82
N THR A 64 -3.10 0.14 17.95
CA THR A 64 -3.41 0.83 19.22
C THR A 64 -2.24 1.65 19.79
N THR A 65 -1.02 1.36 19.34
CA THR A 65 0.21 2.06 19.75
C THR A 65 0.63 3.17 18.79
N ASP A 66 -0.02 3.29 17.61
CA ASP A 66 0.29 4.31 16.60
C ASP A 66 -0.52 5.59 16.83
N GLU A 67 0.10 6.73 16.63
CA GLU A 67 -0.56 8.04 16.72
C GLU A 67 -0.67 8.68 15.33
N GLN A 68 -1.73 9.46 15.16
CA GLN A 68 -2.02 10.24 13.96
C GLN A 68 -1.96 11.72 14.32
N ALA A 69 -0.86 12.39 13.93
CA ALA A 69 -0.64 13.81 14.27
C ALA A 69 -1.67 14.75 13.63
N ASP A 70 -2.23 14.37 12.50
CA ASP A 70 -3.24 15.14 11.77
C ASP A 70 -4.36 14.21 11.31
N ARG A 71 -5.40 14.11 12.12
CA ARG A 71 -6.56 13.23 11.85
C ARG A 71 -7.39 13.66 10.64
N ARG A 72 -7.28 14.90 10.16
CA ARG A 72 -8.02 15.36 8.98
C ARG A 72 -7.44 14.78 7.70
N HIS A 73 -6.10 14.64 7.63
CA HIS A 73 -5.38 14.23 6.42
C HIS A 73 -4.78 12.83 6.51
N HIS A 74 -4.40 12.38 7.71
CA HIS A 74 -3.63 11.15 7.94
C HIS A 74 -4.26 10.20 8.96
N GLY A 75 -5.58 10.23 9.11
CA GLY A 75 -6.26 9.39 10.09
C GLY A 75 -7.69 9.00 9.72
N GLY A 76 -8.31 8.27 10.65
CA GLY A 76 -9.66 7.74 10.52
C GLY A 76 -9.70 6.30 9.98
N PRO A 77 -10.89 5.65 10.01
CA PRO A 77 -11.03 4.23 9.69
C PRO A 77 -10.52 3.86 8.28
N LEU A 78 -10.69 4.73 7.28
CA LEU A 78 -10.22 4.49 5.90
C LEU A 78 -8.72 4.77 5.69
N LYS A 79 -8.01 5.09 6.77
CA LYS A 79 -6.54 5.25 6.84
C LYS A 79 -5.99 4.61 8.11
N ALA A 80 -6.63 3.55 8.57
CA ALA A 80 -6.32 2.88 9.82
C ALA A 80 -4.89 2.32 9.83
N VAL A 81 -4.45 1.74 8.72
CA VAL A 81 -3.12 1.14 8.57
C VAL A 81 -2.54 1.49 7.20
N HIS A 82 -1.28 1.92 7.19
CA HIS A 82 -0.51 2.17 5.97
C HIS A 82 0.49 1.05 5.72
N GLN A 83 0.51 0.53 4.50
CA GLN A 83 1.46 -0.52 4.09
C GLN A 83 2.28 -0.14 2.88
N LEU A 84 3.50 -0.69 2.84
CA LEU A 84 4.45 -0.60 1.74
C LEU A 84 5.20 -1.93 1.56
N ALA A 85 5.62 -2.24 0.33
CA ALA A 85 6.52 -3.36 0.07
C ALA A 85 7.98 -2.90 0.04
N THR A 86 8.92 -3.80 0.36
CA THR A 86 10.36 -3.52 0.29
C THR A 86 10.80 -3.05 -1.09
N VAL A 87 10.22 -3.60 -2.16
CA VAL A 87 10.53 -3.25 -3.54
C VAL A 87 10.38 -1.74 -3.84
N THR A 88 9.54 -1.03 -3.10
CA THR A 88 9.41 0.44 -3.24
C THR A 88 10.70 1.14 -2.82
N TYR A 89 11.33 0.68 -1.73
CA TYR A 89 12.63 1.19 -1.28
C TYR A 89 13.75 0.87 -2.25
N ASP A 90 13.73 -0.32 -2.85
CA ASP A 90 14.69 -0.70 -3.89
C ASP A 90 14.59 0.22 -5.11
N LYS A 91 13.36 0.53 -5.55
CA LYS A 91 13.11 1.49 -6.64
C LYS A 91 13.64 2.89 -6.31
N ILE A 92 13.37 3.41 -5.09
CA ILE A 92 13.86 4.73 -4.64
C ILE A 92 15.39 4.74 -4.56
N ASN A 93 15.98 3.71 -3.97
CA ASN A 93 17.42 3.60 -3.78
C ASN A 93 18.16 3.50 -5.12
N ALA A 94 17.62 2.76 -6.07
CA ALA A 94 18.18 2.65 -7.42
C ALA A 94 18.11 3.99 -8.18
N GLU A 95 16.97 4.69 -8.13
CA GLU A 95 16.76 5.96 -8.84
C GLU A 95 17.70 7.07 -8.34
N PHE A 96 17.83 7.19 -7.02
CA PHE A 96 18.55 8.30 -6.40
C PHE A 96 19.94 7.94 -5.88
N SER A 97 20.40 6.70 -6.10
CA SER A 97 21.67 6.18 -5.54
C SER A 97 21.76 6.38 -4.02
N LEU A 98 20.66 6.10 -3.32
CA LEU A 98 20.52 6.25 -1.87
C LEU A 98 20.53 4.91 -1.15
N LYS A 99 20.49 4.99 0.19
CA LYS A 99 20.27 3.86 1.10
C LYS A 99 19.13 4.20 2.07
N VAL A 100 17.97 4.57 1.52
CA VAL A 100 16.76 4.85 2.31
C VAL A 100 16.34 3.56 2.98
N ARG A 101 16.17 3.60 4.30
CA ARG A 101 15.77 2.43 5.07
C ARG A 101 14.26 2.23 4.99
N VAL A 102 13.85 0.98 5.06
CA VAL A 102 12.47 0.56 5.25
C VAL A 102 11.88 1.26 6.49
N GLY A 103 10.67 1.79 6.40
CA GLY A 103 10.02 2.59 7.45
C GLY A 103 10.14 4.11 7.25
N THR A 104 11.07 4.58 6.41
CA THR A 104 11.32 6.01 6.20
C THR A 104 10.12 6.74 5.58
N LEU A 105 9.27 6.07 4.82
CA LEU A 105 8.07 6.67 4.25
C LEU A 105 6.90 6.74 5.25
N GLY A 106 7.08 6.20 6.46
CA GLY A 106 6.10 6.28 7.55
C GLY A 106 4.99 5.23 7.47
N GLU A 107 5.27 4.10 6.83
CA GLU A 107 4.34 2.96 6.84
C GLU A 107 4.31 2.25 8.20
N ASN A 108 3.15 1.67 8.51
CA ASN A 108 2.96 0.79 9.67
C ASN A 108 3.44 -0.62 9.39
N LEU A 109 3.13 -1.13 8.19
CA LEU A 109 3.43 -2.50 7.78
C LEU A 109 4.38 -2.49 6.58
N THR A 110 5.39 -3.37 6.63
CA THR A 110 6.27 -3.61 5.49
C THR A 110 6.27 -5.07 5.14
N THR A 111 6.04 -5.39 3.87
CA THR A 111 5.99 -6.75 3.35
C THR A 111 7.13 -7.04 2.39
N GLU A 112 7.52 -8.31 2.34
CA GLU A 112 8.45 -8.88 1.38
C GLU A 112 7.75 -9.98 0.58
N ALA A 113 8.15 -10.14 -0.68
CA ALA A 113 7.58 -11.15 -1.57
C ALA A 113 7.92 -12.56 -1.10
N VAL A 114 6.98 -13.48 -1.29
CA VAL A 114 7.22 -14.92 -1.17
C VAL A 114 7.92 -15.42 -2.44
N ASN A 115 8.83 -16.37 -2.30
CA ASN A 115 9.58 -16.92 -3.42
C ASN A 115 8.64 -17.42 -4.54
N GLY A 116 8.91 -16.96 -5.76
CA GLY A 116 8.16 -17.34 -6.96
C GLY A 116 6.91 -16.50 -7.23
N LEU A 117 6.52 -15.60 -6.32
CA LEU A 117 5.44 -14.63 -6.54
C LEU A 117 5.97 -13.21 -6.74
N PRO A 118 5.23 -12.34 -7.47
CA PRO A 118 5.57 -10.94 -7.57
C PRO A 118 5.45 -10.25 -6.20
N ALA A 119 6.13 -9.11 -6.04
CA ALA A 119 5.96 -8.31 -4.83
C ALA A 119 4.50 -7.85 -4.68
N MET A 120 4.04 -7.76 -3.44
CA MET A 120 2.77 -7.14 -3.08
C MET A 120 2.92 -5.61 -3.20
N ASP A 121 2.83 -5.09 -4.43
CA ASP A 121 2.96 -3.66 -4.74
C ASP A 121 1.72 -3.11 -5.48
N GLU A 122 1.73 -1.85 -5.84
CA GLU A 122 0.58 -1.16 -6.45
C GLU A 122 0.15 -1.75 -7.79
N SER A 123 1.00 -2.51 -8.46
CA SER A 123 0.66 -3.19 -9.73
C SER A 123 -0.04 -4.53 -9.52
N THR A 124 0.09 -5.12 -8.34
CA THR A 124 -0.38 -6.47 -8.02
C THR A 124 -1.59 -6.50 -7.09
N VAL A 125 -1.76 -5.48 -6.24
CA VAL A 125 -2.90 -5.38 -5.32
C VAL A 125 -4.03 -4.55 -5.90
N CYS A 126 -5.28 -4.86 -5.51
CA CYS A 126 -6.49 -4.21 -6.01
C CYS A 126 -7.27 -3.52 -4.88
N ILE A 127 -8.02 -2.48 -5.22
CA ILE A 127 -9.04 -1.92 -4.31
C ILE A 127 -10.03 -3.03 -3.95
N GLY A 128 -10.35 -3.15 -2.66
CA GLY A 128 -11.25 -4.16 -2.13
C GLY A 128 -10.58 -5.49 -1.79
N ASP A 129 -9.31 -5.72 -2.16
CA ASP A 129 -8.58 -6.90 -1.71
C ASP A 129 -8.60 -6.95 -0.18
N VAL A 130 -8.93 -8.11 0.38
CA VAL A 130 -8.85 -8.39 1.81
C VAL A 130 -7.68 -9.32 2.09
N PHE A 131 -6.82 -8.90 3.00
CA PHE A 131 -5.66 -9.68 3.43
C PHE A 131 -5.79 -10.08 4.89
N GLN A 132 -5.42 -11.32 5.17
CA GLN A 132 -5.29 -11.87 6.51
C GLN A 132 -3.81 -11.91 6.90
N TYR A 133 -3.49 -11.37 8.07
CA TYR A 133 -2.15 -11.36 8.66
C TYR A 133 -2.10 -12.40 9.78
N GLY A 134 -1.28 -13.43 9.56
CA GLY A 134 -1.22 -14.60 10.40
C GLY A 134 -2.14 -15.74 9.94
N GLN A 135 -2.18 -16.79 10.75
CA GLN A 135 -3.06 -17.95 10.55
C GLN A 135 -4.07 -17.99 11.69
N ASP A 136 -5.31 -18.32 11.36
CA ASP A 136 -6.29 -18.65 12.39
C ASP A 136 -6.00 -20.07 12.89
N GLU A 137 -5.36 -20.17 14.04
CA GLU A 137 -5.39 -21.42 14.78
C GLU A 137 -6.78 -21.53 15.43
N ILE A 138 -7.57 -22.54 15.04
CA ILE A 138 -8.84 -22.85 15.69
C ILE A 138 -8.48 -23.50 17.04
N ILE A 139 -8.28 -22.69 18.05
CA ILE A 139 -8.18 -23.16 19.43
C ILE A 139 -9.56 -23.02 20.04
N ASP A 140 -10.17 -24.16 20.39
CA ASP A 140 -11.46 -24.29 21.13
C ASP A 140 -12.69 -23.57 20.53
N GLY A 141 -12.78 -23.51 19.19
CA GLY A 141 -13.98 -22.98 18.50
C GLY A 141 -14.12 -21.46 18.52
N ASN A 142 -13.18 -20.71 19.10
CA ASN A 142 -13.06 -19.28 18.94
C ASN A 142 -12.20 -18.97 17.72
N GLY A 143 -12.69 -18.07 16.85
CA GLY A 143 -11.94 -17.59 15.68
C GLY A 143 -10.59 -17.04 16.10
N GLY A 144 -9.54 -17.37 15.33
CA GLY A 144 -8.17 -16.96 15.65
C GLY A 144 -7.97 -15.45 15.71
N ASP A 145 -6.88 -15.02 16.36
CA ASP A 145 -6.51 -13.61 16.59
C ASP A 145 -5.94 -12.90 15.33
N SER A 146 -6.07 -13.49 14.12
CA SER A 146 -5.53 -12.89 12.92
C SER A 146 -6.29 -11.62 12.50
N VAL A 147 -5.55 -10.59 12.12
CA VAL A 147 -6.08 -9.31 11.62
C VAL A 147 -6.50 -9.46 10.16
N GLN A 148 -7.66 -8.89 9.78
CA GLN A 148 -8.05 -8.77 8.38
C GLN A 148 -8.16 -7.28 7.98
N LEU A 149 -7.48 -6.92 6.88
CA LEU A 149 -7.38 -5.57 6.37
C LEU A 149 -7.84 -5.51 4.91
N ARG A 150 -8.69 -4.49 4.58
CA ARG A 150 -9.17 -4.25 3.22
C ARG A 150 -8.53 -3.00 2.63
N ILE A 151 -8.02 -3.08 1.39
CA ILE A 151 -7.53 -1.91 0.65
C ILE A 151 -8.70 -1.01 0.25
N VAL A 152 -8.62 0.26 0.63
CA VAL A 152 -9.65 1.25 0.34
C VAL A 152 -9.15 2.43 -0.50
N GLN A 153 -7.85 2.69 -0.52
CA GLN A 153 -7.26 3.77 -1.30
C GLN A 153 -5.73 3.67 -1.41
N PRO A 154 -5.12 4.13 -2.51
CA PRO A 154 -3.68 4.38 -2.54
C PRO A 154 -3.33 5.60 -1.67
N ARG A 155 -2.14 5.59 -1.08
CA ARG A 155 -1.64 6.75 -0.34
C ARG A 155 -1.17 7.85 -1.28
N ARG A 156 -1.60 9.09 -1.03
CA ARG A 156 -1.02 10.27 -1.67
C ARG A 156 0.24 10.70 -0.92
N PRO A 157 1.42 10.72 -1.58
CA PRO A 157 2.64 11.19 -0.96
C PRO A 157 2.51 12.65 -0.50
N CYS A 158 3.15 12.99 0.60
CA CYS A 158 3.24 14.36 1.07
C CYS A 158 4.69 14.84 1.16
N TYR A 159 4.91 16.12 1.24
CA TYR A 159 6.24 16.75 1.35
C TYR A 159 7.05 16.26 2.57
N LYS A 160 6.38 15.76 3.63
CA LYS A 160 7.06 15.21 4.82
C LYS A 160 8.01 14.06 4.50
N ILE A 161 7.80 13.36 3.36
CA ILE A 161 8.74 12.34 2.86
C ILE A 161 10.10 13.00 2.53
N ASN A 162 10.09 14.16 1.88
CA ASN A 162 11.33 14.89 1.59
C ASN A 162 12.02 15.35 2.87
N ASP A 163 11.25 15.85 3.84
CA ASP A 163 11.79 16.32 5.12
C ASP A 163 12.36 15.16 5.93
N GLN A 164 11.71 13.98 5.91
CA GLN A 164 12.20 12.76 6.58
C GLN A 164 13.51 12.26 5.96
N ILE A 165 13.57 12.17 4.64
CA ILE A 165 14.79 11.76 3.92
C ILE A 165 15.85 12.84 4.01
N GLY A 166 15.46 14.12 4.03
CA GLY A 166 16.34 15.27 4.15
C GLY A 166 17.16 15.31 5.45
N GLN A 167 16.78 14.59 6.48
CA GLN A 167 17.56 14.46 7.71
C GLN A 167 18.91 13.74 7.50
N PHE A 168 19.02 12.91 6.45
CA PHE A 168 20.22 12.12 6.15
C PHE A 168 20.67 12.18 4.69
N SER A 169 19.94 12.86 3.81
CA SER A 169 20.30 13.02 2.40
C SER A 169 19.80 14.35 1.84
N LYS A 170 20.61 14.99 0.99
CA LYS A 170 20.27 16.26 0.32
C LYS A 170 19.60 16.08 -1.04
N VAL A 171 19.02 14.92 -1.34
CA VAL A 171 18.35 14.66 -2.61
C VAL A 171 16.99 15.38 -2.63
N PRO A 172 16.75 16.30 -3.56
CA PRO A 172 15.48 17.02 -3.63
C PRO A 172 14.39 16.18 -4.33
N ASN A 173 13.13 16.47 -4.00
CA ASN A 173 11.95 16.02 -4.76
C ASN A 173 11.66 14.53 -4.82
N ILE A 174 12.12 13.71 -3.86
CA ILE A 174 11.78 12.27 -3.81
C ILE A 174 10.26 12.08 -3.72
N ALA A 175 9.55 12.88 -2.90
CA ALA A 175 8.10 12.82 -2.81
C ALA A 175 7.41 13.09 -4.17
N SER A 176 7.94 14.00 -4.97
CA SER A 176 7.43 14.28 -6.32
C SER A 176 7.66 13.10 -7.27
N TRP A 177 8.82 12.47 -7.21
CA TRP A 177 9.12 11.28 -8.00
C TRP A 177 8.23 10.09 -7.57
N VAL A 178 8.11 9.81 -6.28
CA VAL A 178 7.22 8.79 -5.72
C VAL A 178 5.77 9.03 -6.16
N THR A 179 5.32 10.30 -6.15
CA THR A 179 4.00 10.70 -6.66
C THR A 179 3.86 10.38 -8.14
N LYS A 180 4.85 10.74 -8.96
CA LYS A 180 4.84 10.47 -10.41
C LYS A 180 4.80 8.97 -10.73
N GLN A 181 5.51 8.17 -9.94
CA GLN A 181 5.50 6.70 -10.09
C GLN A 181 4.22 6.06 -9.53
N GLY A 182 3.53 6.68 -8.56
CA GLY A 182 2.36 6.13 -7.90
C GLY A 182 2.69 5.01 -6.90
N ILE A 183 3.86 5.06 -6.27
CA ILE A 183 4.41 3.99 -5.43
C ILE A 183 4.58 4.41 -3.96
N ALA A 184 3.55 4.95 -3.34
CA ALA A 184 3.59 5.39 -1.94
C ALA A 184 2.90 4.41 -0.96
N GLY A 185 2.52 3.24 -1.43
CA GLY A 185 1.72 2.29 -0.67
C GLY A 185 0.24 2.64 -0.65
N TRP A 186 -0.45 2.06 0.27
CA TRP A 186 -1.91 2.17 0.37
C TRP A 186 -2.38 2.17 1.81
N TYR A 187 -3.62 2.58 1.99
CA TYR A 187 -4.32 2.52 3.26
C TYR A 187 -5.35 1.41 3.27
N PHE A 188 -5.45 0.82 4.46
CA PHE A 188 -6.47 -0.15 4.80
C PHE A 188 -7.52 0.42 5.74
N GLU A 189 -8.73 -0.11 5.64
CA GLU A 189 -9.67 -0.24 6.75
C GLU A 189 -9.50 -1.59 7.43
N VAL A 190 -9.87 -1.69 8.69
CA VAL A 190 -9.83 -2.93 9.47
C VAL A 190 -11.16 -3.65 9.30
N VAL A 191 -11.13 -4.87 8.75
CA VAL A 191 -12.31 -5.74 8.57
C VAL A 191 -12.52 -6.62 9.81
N ARG A 192 -11.41 -7.12 10.38
CA ARG A 192 -11.42 -7.88 11.61
C ARG A 192 -10.27 -7.41 12.50
N ASP A 193 -10.62 -7.06 13.73
CA ASP A 193 -9.68 -6.73 14.80
C ASP A 193 -8.88 -7.96 15.19
N GLY A 194 -7.72 -7.76 15.81
CA GLY A 194 -6.86 -8.86 16.27
C GLY A 194 -5.48 -8.38 16.67
N MET A 195 -4.54 -9.32 16.72
CA MET A 195 -3.14 -9.05 17.06
C MET A 195 -2.24 -9.19 15.83
N ILE A 196 -1.28 -8.26 15.67
CA ILE A 196 -0.33 -8.27 14.56
C ILE A 196 1.10 -8.17 15.10
N SER A 197 2.01 -8.92 14.50
CA SER A 197 3.46 -8.88 14.78
C SER A 197 4.26 -9.03 13.49
N ALA A 198 5.56 -8.78 13.52
CA ALA A 198 6.44 -9.17 12.42
C ALA A 198 6.47 -10.70 12.24
N ASP A 199 6.99 -11.13 11.10
CA ASP A 199 7.20 -12.52 10.68
C ASP A 199 5.90 -13.33 10.43
N LEU A 200 4.75 -12.65 10.31
CA LEU A 200 3.49 -13.28 9.96
C LEU A 200 3.35 -13.47 8.44
N PRO A 201 2.78 -14.62 7.99
CA PRO A 201 2.35 -14.77 6.61
C PRO A 201 1.18 -13.85 6.30
N VAL A 202 1.15 -13.34 5.06
CA VAL A 202 0.07 -12.50 4.54
C VAL A 202 -0.66 -13.25 3.44
N HIS A 203 -1.93 -13.53 3.68
CA HIS A 203 -2.79 -14.24 2.74
C HIS A 203 -3.79 -13.29 2.10
N LEU A 204 -3.87 -13.30 0.78
CA LEU A 204 -5.02 -12.74 0.06
C LEU A 204 -6.20 -13.67 0.25
N ILE A 205 -7.29 -13.19 0.85
CA ILE A 205 -8.49 -14.00 1.14
C ILE A 205 -9.72 -13.59 0.32
N GLU A 206 -9.77 -12.34 -0.15
CA GLU A 206 -10.83 -11.85 -1.06
C GLU A 206 -10.25 -10.91 -2.11
N ARG A 207 -10.75 -11.00 -3.36
CA ARG A 207 -10.46 -10.09 -4.48
C ARG A 207 -11.72 -9.81 -5.28
N PRO A 208 -12.59 -8.90 -4.81
CA PRO A 208 -13.87 -8.63 -5.47
C PRO A 208 -13.71 -7.87 -6.79
N TYR A 209 -12.65 -7.08 -6.96
CA TYR A 209 -12.45 -6.20 -8.11
C TYR A 209 -11.07 -6.42 -8.76
N PRO A 210 -10.80 -7.57 -9.44
CA PRO A 210 -9.48 -7.90 -9.98
C PRO A 210 -8.99 -6.94 -11.07
N PHE A 211 -9.88 -6.14 -11.67
CA PHE A 211 -9.51 -5.09 -12.64
C PHE A 211 -8.90 -3.84 -11.98
N ALA A 212 -9.16 -3.64 -10.66
CA ALA A 212 -8.98 -2.37 -9.96
C ALA A 212 -7.62 -2.27 -9.24
N THR A 213 -6.50 -2.53 -9.94
CA THR A 213 -5.17 -2.37 -9.35
C THR A 213 -4.92 -0.91 -8.95
N LEU A 214 -4.14 -0.70 -7.88
CA LEU A 214 -3.81 0.65 -7.41
C LEU A 214 -3.04 1.44 -8.46
N GLU A 215 -2.17 0.78 -9.23
CA GLU A 215 -1.46 1.40 -10.35
C GLU A 215 -2.44 1.95 -11.40
N LYS A 216 -3.46 1.17 -11.80
CA LYS A 216 -4.48 1.62 -12.76
C LYS A 216 -5.29 2.79 -12.22
N LEU A 217 -5.73 2.70 -10.94
CA LEU A 217 -6.43 3.80 -10.27
C LEU A 217 -5.59 5.09 -10.31
N TRP A 218 -4.31 4.97 -9.93
CA TRP A 218 -3.39 6.09 -9.91
C TRP A 218 -3.21 6.73 -11.29
N ARG A 219 -3.01 5.91 -12.33
CA ARG A 219 -2.89 6.38 -13.72
C ARG A 219 -4.14 7.09 -14.20
N LEU A 220 -5.33 6.53 -13.98
CA LEU A 220 -6.60 7.18 -14.35
C LEU A 220 -6.77 8.52 -13.63
N ALA A 221 -6.58 8.54 -12.32
CA ALA A 221 -6.78 9.74 -11.51
C ALA A 221 -5.82 10.89 -11.87
N ASN A 222 -4.57 10.57 -12.26
CA ASN A 222 -3.54 11.56 -12.57
C ASN A 222 -3.38 11.83 -14.08
N SER A 223 -4.13 11.14 -14.96
CA SER A 223 -4.14 11.42 -16.39
C SER A 223 -4.60 12.85 -16.69
N LYS A 224 -4.09 13.45 -17.75
CA LYS A 224 -4.63 14.71 -18.32
C LYS A 224 -5.84 14.46 -19.22
N GLU A 225 -6.05 13.23 -19.64
CA GLU A 225 -7.12 12.82 -20.53
C GLU A 225 -8.47 12.69 -19.82
N LYS A 226 -9.53 12.70 -20.61
CA LYS A 226 -10.88 12.33 -20.21
C LYS A 226 -11.22 10.97 -20.80
N PHE A 227 -11.97 10.19 -20.08
CA PHE A 227 -12.31 8.82 -20.41
C PHE A 227 -13.82 8.67 -20.62
N ASP A 228 -14.20 7.69 -21.45
CA ASP A 228 -15.61 7.33 -21.64
C ASP A 228 -16.21 6.81 -20.33
N ALA A 229 -17.52 6.98 -20.16
CA ALA A 229 -18.25 6.54 -18.97
C ALA A 229 -17.99 5.06 -18.63
N LYS A 230 -17.99 4.19 -19.65
CA LYS A 230 -17.68 2.74 -19.50
C LYS A 230 -16.33 2.41 -18.84
N VAL A 231 -15.37 3.35 -18.89
CA VAL A 231 -14.06 3.18 -18.23
C VAL A 231 -14.11 3.62 -16.78
N ILE A 232 -14.89 4.64 -16.46
CA ILE A 232 -14.93 5.27 -15.13
C ILE A 232 -16.01 4.67 -14.23
N GLU A 233 -17.18 4.38 -14.76
CA GLU A 233 -18.33 3.87 -13.98
C GLU A 233 -18.03 2.62 -13.15
N PRO A 234 -17.28 1.60 -13.65
CA PRO A 234 -16.91 0.45 -12.84
C PRO A 234 -16.14 0.82 -11.56
N TRP A 235 -15.32 1.88 -11.61
CA TRP A 235 -14.58 2.36 -10.43
C TRP A 235 -15.49 3.11 -9.46
N LEU A 236 -16.46 3.88 -9.96
CA LEU A 236 -17.42 4.59 -9.12
C LEU A 236 -18.35 3.63 -8.38
N ALA A 237 -18.58 2.44 -8.94
CA ALA A 237 -19.39 1.38 -8.34
C ALA A 237 -18.68 0.60 -7.23
N ILE A 238 -17.36 0.77 -7.04
CA ILE A 238 -16.61 0.12 -5.97
C ILE A 238 -17.02 0.73 -4.62
N GLU A 239 -17.75 0.00 -3.80
CA GLU A 239 -18.30 0.51 -2.53
C GLU A 239 -17.21 0.99 -1.58
N CYS A 240 -16.16 0.18 -1.35
CA CYS A 240 -15.08 0.45 -0.41
C CYS A 240 -14.05 1.48 -0.88
N LEU A 241 -14.10 1.93 -2.15
CA LEU A 241 -13.19 2.98 -2.62
C LEU A 241 -13.52 4.31 -1.93
N GLU A 242 -12.53 4.93 -1.32
CA GLU A 242 -12.66 6.19 -0.59
C GLU A 242 -13.19 7.31 -1.51
N ASP A 243 -14.16 8.10 -1.02
CA ASP A 243 -14.97 9.04 -1.82
C ASP A 243 -14.17 10.15 -2.52
N SER A 244 -13.05 10.58 -1.97
CA SER A 244 -12.21 11.58 -2.65
C SER A 244 -11.62 11.05 -3.96
N TRP A 245 -11.35 9.74 -4.04
CA TRP A 245 -10.90 9.08 -5.26
C TRP A 245 -12.04 8.95 -6.27
N LYS A 246 -13.26 8.57 -5.82
CA LYS A 246 -14.47 8.58 -6.68
C LYS A 246 -14.70 9.97 -7.26
N THR A 247 -14.58 11.01 -6.43
CA THR A 247 -14.74 12.42 -6.88
C THR A 247 -13.69 12.79 -7.94
N VAL A 248 -12.44 12.37 -7.78
CA VAL A 248 -11.39 12.62 -8.78
C VAL A 248 -11.69 11.90 -10.08
N LEU A 249 -12.09 10.63 -10.02
CA LEU A 249 -12.43 9.82 -11.21
C LEU A 249 -13.66 10.36 -11.95
N ALA A 250 -14.71 10.76 -11.24
CA ALA A 250 -15.89 11.38 -11.85
C ALA A 250 -15.51 12.62 -12.66
N LYS A 251 -14.55 13.42 -12.19
CA LYS A 251 -14.02 14.57 -12.96
C LYS A 251 -13.20 14.16 -14.19
N LYS A 252 -12.79 12.89 -14.31
CA LYS A 252 -12.08 12.37 -15.49
C LYS A 252 -13.04 11.83 -16.55
N MET A 253 -14.31 11.68 -16.23
CA MET A 253 -15.32 11.28 -17.21
C MET A 253 -15.51 12.36 -18.27
N ARG A 254 -15.61 11.93 -19.54
CA ARG A 254 -15.94 12.83 -20.66
C ARG A 254 -17.38 13.34 -20.46
N LYS A 255 -17.60 14.60 -20.69
CA LYS A 255 -18.96 15.15 -20.77
C LYS A 255 -19.41 15.00 -22.20
N ASP A 256 -20.59 14.47 -22.41
CA ASP A 256 -21.28 14.46 -23.70
C ASP A 256 -21.59 15.89 -24.16
#